data_7cd222a543e649e7e5330ee38053b8fa
#
_entry.id   7cd222a543e649e7e5330ee38053b8fa
#
_cell.length_a   1.000
_cell.length_b   1.000
_cell.length_c   1.000
_cell.angle_alpha   90.00
_cell.angle_beta   90.00
_cell.angle_gamma   90.00
#
_symmetry.space_group_name_H-M   'P 1'
#
loop_
_entity.id
_entity.type
_entity.pdbx_description
1 polymer ?
#
loop_
_entity_poly.entity_id
_entity_poly.type
_entity_poly.pdbx_seq_one_letter_code
_entity_poly.pdbx_strand_id
1 'polypeptide(L)'
;MNKEKNVKKAFLWNMIGSTCYSGSSFLYLLVVTRVCGAQLAGFYSLSYATAQLLLQVGRYGVRTYQATDLEHKYIFSEYKVSRIITCALMMLFGIIYSSFSFKGEYIIISTFIIMMKMIDAVEDVFHGNLQQKYHVEQMGKMLAARNLYSAVFFTAMLIITKNLYCTCVATSTTSLILCLIINSQMTRKYVGHEEDGRKLQMSHVWELLRTCTPMFIGTFLSLLLYNIPKYAMAGVMTDEYQTYYSILFMPSFVISLMCEFVFKPTITTIAELWWENNVKKFTLYILRIIGIILVCCVAVVAGGHLIGRTLREIIYGVDLSPYKLHFVVLLIGGGISAEVYMIYNILIAIRWGKCLLPVYSITAVITIAAARILVQQLGIMGAALNYVLSCSILFVLFTLILIYVILRKKHQN
;
A
#
# COMPACT_ATOMS: atom_id res chain seq x y z
N MET A 1 -20.08 -11.28 26.92
CA MET A 1 -20.76 -10.09 26.36
C MET A 1 -19.82 -8.86 26.18
N ASN A 2 -19.04 -8.41 27.19
CA ASN A 2 -18.15 -7.26 27.04
C ASN A 2 -16.95 -7.50 26.08
N LYS A 3 -16.33 -8.69 26.09
CA LYS A 3 -15.16 -9.01 25.26
C LYS A 3 -15.49 -9.02 23.76
N GLU A 4 -16.64 -9.58 23.41
CA GLU A 4 -17.13 -9.67 22.02
C GLU A 4 -17.53 -8.28 21.47
N LYS A 5 -18.14 -7.44 22.31
CA LYS A 5 -18.48 -6.05 21.96
C LYS A 5 -17.24 -5.19 21.74
N ASN A 6 -16.17 -5.42 22.50
CA ASN A 6 -14.90 -4.72 22.34
C ASN A 6 -14.17 -5.14 21.05
N VAL A 7 -14.19 -6.42 20.67
CA VAL A 7 -13.62 -6.90 19.42
C VAL A 7 -14.35 -6.30 18.21
N LYS A 8 -15.68 -6.25 18.23
CA LYS A 8 -16.48 -5.62 17.16
C LYS A 8 -16.18 -4.12 17.01
N LYS A 9 -16.02 -3.39 18.12
CA LYS A 9 -15.63 -1.97 18.10
C LYS A 9 -14.22 -1.76 17.55
N ALA A 10 -13.26 -2.58 17.99
CA ALA A 10 -11.89 -2.53 17.49
C ALA A 10 -11.83 -2.79 15.98
N PHE A 11 -12.55 -3.78 15.48
CA PHE A 11 -12.66 -4.07 14.06
C PHE A 11 -13.26 -2.90 13.29
N LEU A 12 -14.38 -2.33 13.76
CA LEU A 12 -15.07 -1.22 13.10
C LEU A 12 -14.17 0.02 13.01
N TRP A 13 -13.51 0.42 14.09
CA TRP A 13 -12.62 1.57 14.09
C TRP A 13 -11.38 1.37 13.24
N ASN A 14 -10.83 0.15 13.22
CA ASN A 14 -9.71 -0.16 12.33
C ASN A 14 -10.13 -0.08 10.84
N MET A 15 -11.34 -0.55 10.52
CA MET A 15 -11.89 -0.44 9.16
C MET A 15 -12.12 1.02 8.77
N ILE A 16 -12.72 1.84 9.65
CA ILE A 16 -12.92 3.28 9.42
C ILE A 16 -11.56 3.97 9.22
N GLY A 17 -10.58 3.70 10.09
CA GLY A 17 -9.25 4.29 9.97
C GLY A 17 -8.55 3.93 8.66
N SER A 18 -8.61 2.66 8.25
CA SER A 18 -8.05 2.21 6.98
C SER A 18 -8.76 2.81 5.76
N THR A 19 -10.08 2.99 5.84
CA THR A 19 -10.86 3.66 4.78
C THR A 19 -10.51 5.14 4.68
N CYS A 20 -10.38 5.86 5.80
CA CYS A 20 -9.92 7.25 5.80
C CYS A 20 -8.51 7.38 5.22
N TYR A 21 -7.59 6.47 5.60
CA TYR A 21 -6.23 6.43 5.07
C TYR A 21 -6.21 6.23 3.55
N SER A 22 -6.93 5.25 3.03
CA SER A 22 -7.00 4.99 1.60
C SER A 22 -7.75 6.09 0.84
N GLY A 23 -8.87 6.56 1.40
CA GLY A 23 -9.69 7.62 0.82
C GLY A 23 -8.96 8.96 0.69
N SER A 24 -8.07 9.30 1.63
CA SER A 24 -7.28 10.53 1.55
C SER A 24 -6.42 10.60 0.30
N SER A 25 -5.87 9.46 -0.16
CA SER A 25 -5.06 9.39 -1.38
C SER A 25 -5.85 9.77 -2.64
N PHE A 26 -7.11 9.32 -2.72
CA PHE A 26 -8.01 9.67 -3.82
C PHE A 26 -8.38 11.16 -3.77
N LEU A 27 -8.70 11.65 -2.57
CA LEU A 27 -9.07 13.04 -2.36
C LEU A 27 -7.94 14.00 -2.74
N TYR A 28 -6.71 13.70 -2.37
CA TYR A 28 -5.57 14.54 -2.72
C TYR A 28 -5.40 14.67 -4.24
N LEU A 29 -5.41 13.56 -4.99
CA LEU A 29 -5.30 13.61 -6.43
C LEU A 29 -6.47 14.35 -7.06
N LEU A 30 -7.68 14.11 -6.57
CA LEU A 30 -8.89 14.81 -7.04
C LEU A 30 -8.77 16.31 -6.89
N VAL A 31 -8.43 16.78 -5.68
CA VAL A 31 -8.39 18.23 -5.39
C VAL A 31 -7.24 18.89 -6.17
N VAL A 32 -6.08 18.25 -6.25
CA VAL A 32 -4.95 18.77 -7.05
C VAL A 32 -5.34 18.87 -8.53
N THR A 33 -5.99 17.85 -9.08
CA THR A 33 -6.44 17.86 -10.48
C THR A 33 -7.44 19.02 -10.75
N ARG A 34 -8.38 19.22 -9.84
CA ARG A 34 -9.42 20.25 -9.99
C ARG A 34 -8.91 21.68 -9.80
N VAL A 35 -7.99 21.88 -8.85
CA VAL A 35 -7.52 23.21 -8.47
C VAL A 35 -6.30 23.64 -9.28
N CYS A 36 -5.37 22.71 -9.53
CA CYS A 36 -4.08 23.02 -10.15
C CYS A 36 -3.95 22.51 -11.59
N GLY A 37 -4.93 21.73 -12.08
CA GLY A 37 -4.93 21.16 -13.43
C GLY A 37 -4.16 19.83 -13.54
N ALA A 38 -4.31 19.19 -14.71
CA ALA A 38 -3.84 17.83 -14.94
C ALA A 38 -2.31 17.70 -14.93
N GLN A 39 -1.57 18.71 -15.42
CA GLN A 39 -0.12 18.68 -15.45
C GLN A 39 0.50 18.63 -14.04
N LEU A 40 0.08 19.54 -13.15
CA LEU A 40 0.59 19.57 -11.78
C LEU A 40 0.11 18.36 -10.96
N ALA A 41 -1.09 17.86 -11.26
CA ALA A 41 -1.61 16.63 -10.68
C ALA A 41 -0.79 15.40 -11.09
N GLY A 42 -0.26 15.37 -12.31
CA GLY A 42 0.64 14.30 -12.79
C GLY A 42 1.96 14.27 -12.02
N PHE A 43 2.59 15.43 -11.87
CA PHE A 43 3.76 15.58 -11.00
C PHE A 43 3.46 15.12 -9.55
N TYR A 44 2.33 15.58 -8.98
CA TYR A 44 1.89 15.16 -7.65
C TYR A 44 1.71 13.64 -7.57
N SER A 45 1.07 13.04 -8.57
CA SER A 45 0.82 11.59 -8.63
C SER A 45 2.11 10.76 -8.67
N LEU A 46 3.11 11.20 -9.44
CA LEU A 46 4.42 10.54 -9.52
C LEU A 46 5.18 10.67 -8.20
N SER A 47 5.22 11.89 -7.63
CA SER A 47 5.85 12.15 -6.33
C SER A 47 5.19 11.35 -5.20
N TYR A 48 3.85 11.26 -5.22
CA TYR A 48 3.08 10.48 -4.24
C TYR A 48 3.33 8.97 -4.39
N ALA A 49 3.43 8.45 -5.62
CA ALA A 49 3.76 7.06 -5.87
C ALA A 49 5.16 6.71 -5.35
N THR A 50 6.14 7.61 -5.55
CA THR A 50 7.48 7.47 -4.99
C THR A 50 7.46 7.54 -3.46
N ALA A 51 6.69 8.46 -2.88
CA ALA A 51 6.53 8.57 -1.43
C ALA A 51 5.93 7.30 -0.81
N GLN A 52 4.95 6.66 -1.49
CA GLN A 52 4.37 5.39 -1.08
C GLN A 52 5.37 4.23 -1.17
N LEU A 53 6.23 4.22 -2.20
CA LEU A 53 7.30 3.22 -2.32
C LEU A 53 8.34 3.40 -1.22
N LEU A 54 8.79 4.62 -0.98
CA LEU A 54 9.75 4.95 0.07
C LEU A 54 9.18 4.75 1.49
N LEU A 55 7.86 4.81 1.66
CA LEU A 55 7.19 4.46 2.91
C LEU A 55 7.50 3.02 3.35
N GLN A 56 7.75 2.09 2.40
CA GLN A 56 8.17 0.73 2.76
C GLN A 56 9.56 0.73 3.41
N VAL A 57 10.47 1.64 3.00
CA VAL A 57 11.76 1.86 3.68
C VAL A 57 11.52 2.41 5.09
N GLY A 58 10.63 3.41 5.24
CA GLY A 58 10.26 3.98 6.53
C GLY A 58 9.61 2.97 7.48
N ARG A 59 8.73 2.10 7.00
CA ARG A 59 8.06 1.05 7.80
C ARG A 59 8.94 -0.15 8.07
N TYR A 60 9.74 -0.57 7.12
CA TYR A 60 10.69 -1.68 7.18
C TYR A 60 10.12 -3.01 7.71
N GLY A 61 8.81 -3.18 7.68
CA GLY A 61 8.12 -4.36 8.26
C GLY A 61 8.12 -4.43 9.79
N VAL A 62 8.72 -3.47 10.49
CA VAL A 62 8.93 -3.47 11.94
C VAL A 62 7.63 -3.60 12.73
N ARG A 63 6.54 -2.94 12.29
CA ARG A 63 5.25 -3.03 12.99
C ARG A 63 4.69 -4.44 13.06
N THR A 64 4.81 -5.21 11.99
CA THR A 64 4.31 -6.59 11.96
C THR A 64 5.05 -7.45 12.98
N TYR A 65 6.38 -7.26 13.06
CA TYR A 65 7.19 -7.93 14.07
C TYR A 65 6.78 -7.48 15.49
N GLN A 66 6.71 -6.17 15.74
CA GLN A 66 6.34 -5.59 17.02
C GLN A 66 4.97 -6.10 17.52
N ALA A 67 3.96 -6.14 16.65
CA ALA A 67 2.62 -6.60 17.01
C ALA A 67 2.56 -8.09 17.41
N THR A 68 3.56 -8.89 17.01
CA THR A 68 3.67 -10.33 17.28
C THR A 68 4.75 -10.68 18.29
N ASP A 69 5.49 -9.70 18.79
CA ASP A 69 6.52 -9.88 19.84
C ASP A 69 5.85 -10.00 21.24
N LEU A 70 5.24 -11.16 21.48
CA LEU A 70 4.53 -11.47 22.73
C LEU A 70 5.51 -11.75 23.88
N GLU A 71 6.75 -12.13 23.57
CA GLU A 71 7.81 -12.39 24.55
C GLU A 71 8.51 -11.10 25.01
N HIS A 72 8.14 -9.95 24.42
CA HIS A 72 8.76 -8.65 24.69
C HIS A 72 10.29 -8.70 24.55
N LYS A 73 10.76 -9.33 23.47
CA LYS A 73 12.19 -9.44 23.16
C LYS A 73 12.86 -8.07 23.09
N TYR A 74 12.19 -7.12 22.43
CA TYR A 74 12.66 -5.75 22.27
C TYR A 74 11.80 -4.78 23.09
N ILE A 75 12.44 -3.74 23.65
CA ILE A 75 11.75 -2.65 24.34
C ILE A 75 11.23 -1.60 23.35
N PHE A 76 10.22 -0.83 23.76
CA PHE A 76 9.59 0.16 22.88
C PHE A 76 10.59 1.24 22.40
N SER A 77 11.60 1.57 23.21
CA SER A 77 12.68 2.49 22.83
C SER A 77 13.48 1.98 21.63
N GLU A 78 13.74 0.66 21.53
CA GLU A 78 14.47 0.04 20.43
C GLU A 78 13.64 0.08 19.14
N TYR A 79 12.32 -0.14 19.22
CA TYR A 79 11.39 0.05 18.09
C TYR A 79 11.36 1.52 17.64
N LYS A 80 11.37 2.50 18.56
CA LYS A 80 11.43 3.92 18.20
C LYS A 80 12.74 4.29 17.50
N VAL A 81 13.88 3.83 18.01
CA VAL A 81 15.19 4.10 17.40
C VAL A 81 15.28 3.46 16.01
N SER A 82 14.84 2.21 15.85
CA SER A 82 14.77 1.57 14.52
C SER A 82 13.94 2.40 13.54
N ARG A 83 12.81 2.99 14.00
CA ARG A 83 11.95 3.85 13.21
C ARG A 83 12.62 5.17 12.81
N ILE A 84 13.36 5.79 13.73
CA ILE A 84 14.13 7.01 13.42
C ILE A 84 15.15 6.73 12.32
N ILE A 85 15.90 5.62 12.43
CA ILE A 85 16.89 5.21 11.41
C ILE A 85 16.21 5.00 10.06
N THR A 86 15.12 4.23 10.00
CA THR A 86 14.44 3.93 8.74
C THR A 86 13.75 5.15 8.14
N CYS A 87 13.20 6.06 8.94
CA CYS A 87 12.66 7.33 8.48
C CYS A 87 13.75 8.28 7.95
N ALA A 88 14.91 8.33 8.60
CA ALA A 88 16.05 9.09 8.12
C ALA A 88 16.54 8.56 6.75
N LEU A 89 16.65 7.25 6.58
CA LEU A 89 16.97 6.62 5.29
C LEU A 89 15.89 6.91 4.23
N MET A 90 14.61 6.84 4.60
CA MET A 90 13.50 7.19 3.72
C MET A 90 13.63 8.62 3.19
N MET A 91 13.89 9.59 4.08
CA MET A 91 14.06 11.00 3.70
C MET A 91 15.31 11.21 2.86
N LEU A 92 16.43 10.56 3.21
CA LEU A 92 17.66 10.63 2.43
C LEU A 92 17.44 10.16 0.98
N PHE A 93 16.86 8.98 0.79
CA PHE A 93 16.53 8.46 -0.54
C PHE A 93 15.49 9.34 -1.27
N GLY A 94 14.55 9.92 -0.52
CA GLY A 94 13.55 10.83 -1.06
C GLY A 94 14.15 12.13 -1.58
N ILE A 95 15.06 12.75 -0.84
CA ILE A 95 15.76 13.97 -1.25
C ILE A 95 16.65 13.67 -2.47
N ILE A 96 17.41 12.56 -2.45
CA ILE A 96 18.23 12.13 -3.58
C ILE A 96 17.35 11.94 -4.82
N TYR A 97 16.27 11.18 -4.74
CA TYR A 97 15.36 10.97 -5.86
C TYR A 97 14.80 12.30 -6.39
N SER A 98 14.30 13.16 -5.50
CA SER A 98 13.71 14.44 -5.89
C SER A 98 14.72 15.34 -6.60
N SER A 99 15.97 15.38 -6.12
CA SER A 99 17.05 16.18 -6.72
C SER A 99 17.46 15.69 -8.11
N PHE A 100 17.40 14.37 -8.36
CA PHE A 100 17.73 13.81 -9.68
C PHE A 100 16.55 13.87 -10.66
N SER A 101 15.32 13.77 -10.17
CA SER A 101 14.13 13.66 -11.01
C SER A 101 13.48 15.00 -11.34
N PHE A 102 13.64 16.01 -10.50
CA PHE A 102 12.94 17.30 -10.61
C PHE A 102 13.90 18.50 -10.55
N LYS A 103 13.38 19.69 -10.86
CA LYS A 103 14.13 20.96 -10.82
C LYS A 103 13.35 22.03 -10.06
N GLY A 104 14.08 22.99 -9.49
CA GLY A 104 13.48 24.16 -8.83
C GLY A 104 12.53 23.78 -7.69
N GLU A 105 11.38 24.42 -7.64
CA GLU A 105 10.37 24.22 -6.58
C GLU A 105 9.83 22.79 -6.52
N TYR A 106 9.83 22.05 -7.63
CA TYR A 106 9.34 20.68 -7.68
C TYR A 106 10.16 19.73 -6.80
N ILE A 107 11.45 20.00 -6.57
CA ILE A 107 12.29 19.24 -5.63
C ILE A 107 11.70 19.36 -4.22
N ILE A 108 11.36 20.60 -3.81
CA ILE A 108 10.86 20.88 -2.47
C ILE A 108 9.47 20.28 -2.31
N ILE A 109 8.56 20.47 -3.27
CA ILE A 109 7.20 19.90 -3.23
C ILE A 109 7.25 18.38 -3.10
N SER A 110 8.05 17.69 -3.92
CA SER A 110 8.23 16.25 -3.86
C SER A 110 8.76 15.80 -2.51
N THR A 111 9.75 16.51 -1.95
CA THR A 111 10.32 16.22 -0.63
C THR A 111 9.26 16.34 0.47
N PHE A 112 8.39 17.35 0.44
CA PHE A 112 7.31 17.49 1.41
C PHE A 112 6.20 16.44 1.23
N ILE A 113 5.92 16.00 0.01
CA ILE A 113 5.03 14.86 -0.24
C ILE A 113 5.60 13.57 0.37
N ILE A 114 6.92 13.35 0.24
CA ILE A 114 7.61 12.22 0.88
C ILE A 114 7.57 12.37 2.41
N MET A 115 7.75 13.57 2.94
CA MET A 115 7.61 13.86 4.37
C MET A 115 6.20 13.58 4.88
N MET A 116 5.13 13.90 4.13
CA MET A 116 3.77 13.51 4.50
C MET A 116 3.64 11.99 4.69
N LYS A 117 4.30 11.19 3.85
CA LYS A 117 4.32 9.73 3.99
C LYS A 117 5.27 9.23 5.08
N MET A 118 6.36 9.95 5.36
CA MET A 118 7.21 9.65 6.52
C MET A 118 6.44 9.75 7.84
N ILE A 119 5.50 10.68 7.95
CA ILE A 119 4.62 10.79 9.12
C ILE A 119 3.81 9.52 9.34
N ASP A 120 3.34 8.87 8.25
CA ASP A 120 2.66 7.57 8.31
C ASP A 120 3.61 6.48 8.88
N ALA A 121 4.90 6.53 8.56
CA ALA A 121 5.88 5.61 9.13
C ALA A 121 6.15 5.91 10.62
N VAL A 122 6.25 7.17 11.02
CA VAL A 122 6.42 7.56 12.42
C VAL A 122 5.25 7.09 13.26
N GLU A 123 4.01 7.30 12.79
CA GLU A 123 2.80 6.87 13.49
C GLU A 123 2.73 5.34 13.65
N ASP A 124 3.23 4.61 12.66
CA ASP A 124 3.16 3.16 12.58
C ASP A 124 3.82 2.44 13.78
N VAL A 125 4.91 2.97 14.36
CA VAL A 125 5.55 2.39 15.56
C VAL A 125 4.68 2.53 16.81
N PHE A 126 3.95 3.65 16.95
CA PHE A 126 3.01 3.85 18.04
C PHE A 126 1.78 2.95 17.88
N HIS A 127 1.30 2.79 16.65
CA HIS A 127 0.22 1.86 16.32
C HIS A 127 0.62 0.41 16.60
N GLY A 128 1.87 0.02 16.32
CA GLY A 128 2.43 -1.28 16.68
C GLY A 128 2.37 -1.54 18.18
N ASN A 129 2.76 -0.55 18.99
CA ASN A 129 2.72 -0.63 20.45
C ASN A 129 1.28 -0.77 21.00
N LEU A 130 0.35 0.04 20.49
CA LEU A 130 -1.06 -0.09 20.85
C LEU A 130 -1.66 -1.43 20.44
N GLN A 131 -1.27 -1.97 19.28
CA GLN A 131 -1.69 -3.27 18.80
C GLN A 131 -1.14 -4.42 19.67
N GLN A 132 0.13 -4.36 20.04
CA GLN A 132 0.78 -5.31 20.96
C GLN A 132 0.07 -5.38 22.33
N LYS A 133 -0.43 -4.23 22.79
CA LYS A 133 -1.17 -4.10 24.06
C LYS A 133 -2.70 -4.26 23.90
N TYR A 134 -3.18 -4.78 22.77
CA TYR A 134 -4.60 -5.01 22.47
C TYR A 134 -5.49 -3.75 22.42
N HIS A 135 -4.91 -2.55 22.25
CA HIS A 135 -5.64 -1.29 22.13
C HIS A 135 -5.97 -0.93 20.66
N VAL A 136 -6.41 -1.90 19.86
CA VAL A 136 -6.68 -1.77 18.41
C VAL A 136 -7.78 -0.74 18.11
N GLU A 137 -8.78 -0.60 18.99
CA GLU A 137 -9.83 0.43 18.83
C GLU A 137 -9.23 1.84 18.84
N GLN A 138 -8.32 2.11 19.78
CA GLN A 138 -7.69 3.43 19.90
C GLN A 138 -6.78 3.73 18.70
N MET A 139 -6.01 2.73 18.27
CA MET A 139 -5.22 2.80 17.05
C MET A 139 -6.08 3.19 15.83
N GLY A 140 -7.23 2.54 15.63
CA GLY A 140 -8.14 2.85 14.53
C GLY A 140 -8.70 4.27 14.59
N LYS A 141 -9.06 4.75 15.80
CA LYS A 141 -9.53 6.14 16.01
C LYS A 141 -8.44 7.17 15.68
N MET A 142 -7.20 6.94 16.10
CA MET A 142 -6.08 7.83 15.82
C MET A 142 -5.80 7.89 14.32
N LEU A 143 -5.76 6.73 13.66
CA LEU A 143 -5.58 6.64 12.22
C LEU A 143 -6.67 7.40 11.46
N ALA A 144 -7.94 7.25 11.84
CA ALA A 144 -9.06 7.97 11.23
C ALA A 144 -8.95 9.48 11.46
N ALA A 145 -8.74 9.92 12.70
CA ALA A 145 -8.70 11.34 13.07
C ALA A 145 -7.57 12.07 12.33
N ARG A 146 -6.34 11.51 12.32
CA ARG A 146 -5.22 12.14 11.65
C ARG A 146 -5.41 12.21 10.14
N ASN A 147 -5.86 11.12 9.51
CA ASN A 147 -6.05 11.14 8.06
C ASN A 147 -7.19 12.07 7.64
N LEU A 148 -8.28 12.13 8.40
CA LEU A 148 -9.37 13.06 8.14
C LEU A 148 -8.89 14.51 8.30
N TYR A 149 -8.16 14.82 9.39
CA TYR A 149 -7.56 16.14 9.57
C TYR A 149 -6.65 16.51 8.40
N SER A 150 -5.72 15.64 8.03
CA SER A 150 -4.78 15.91 6.92
C SER A 150 -5.51 16.11 5.60
N ALA A 151 -6.56 15.33 5.33
CA ALA A 151 -7.36 15.44 4.11
C ALA A 151 -8.15 16.75 4.05
N VAL A 152 -8.80 17.13 5.14
CA VAL A 152 -9.55 18.40 5.24
C VAL A 152 -8.61 19.60 5.16
N PHE A 153 -7.50 19.56 5.91
CA PHE A 153 -6.53 20.67 5.95
C PHE A 153 -5.85 20.87 4.58
N PHE A 154 -5.39 19.77 3.94
CA PHE A 154 -4.81 19.82 2.59
C PHE A 154 -5.80 20.41 1.59
N THR A 155 -7.05 19.95 1.61
CA THR A 155 -8.10 20.41 0.70
C THR A 155 -8.39 21.90 0.90
N ALA A 156 -8.61 22.33 2.15
CA ALA A 156 -8.87 23.72 2.48
C ALA A 156 -7.69 24.63 2.08
N MET A 157 -6.48 24.26 2.43
CA MET A 157 -5.26 25.01 2.06
C MET A 157 -5.11 25.13 0.55
N LEU A 158 -5.33 24.05 -0.21
CA LEU A 158 -5.18 24.10 -1.67
C LEU A 158 -6.25 24.96 -2.34
N ILE A 159 -7.50 24.90 -1.88
CA ILE A 159 -8.58 25.74 -2.41
C ILE A 159 -8.33 27.23 -2.12
N ILE A 160 -7.84 27.56 -0.91
CA ILE A 160 -7.60 28.94 -0.49
C ILE A 160 -6.35 29.52 -1.18
N THR A 161 -5.25 28.78 -1.16
CA THR A 161 -3.95 29.30 -1.64
C THR A 161 -3.77 29.13 -3.14
N LYS A 162 -4.44 28.14 -3.75
CA LYS A 162 -4.21 27.66 -5.13
C LYS A 162 -2.73 27.37 -5.43
N ASN A 163 -1.96 27.10 -4.37
CA ASN A 163 -0.52 26.88 -4.43
C ASN A 163 -0.16 25.54 -3.78
N LEU A 164 0.31 24.58 -4.59
CA LEU A 164 0.66 23.23 -4.15
C LEU A 164 1.85 23.24 -3.18
N TYR A 165 2.84 24.11 -3.42
CA TYR A 165 4.00 24.25 -2.54
C TYR A 165 3.59 24.61 -1.11
N CYS A 166 2.87 25.72 -0.95
CA CYS A 166 2.37 26.16 0.37
C CYS A 166 1.53 25.09 1.05
N THR A 167 0.67 24.41 0.28
CA THR A 167 -0.20 23.35 0.79
C THR A 167 0.58 22.17 1.30
N CYS A 168 1.56 21.66 0.55
CA CYS A 168 2.39 20.52 0.96
C CYS A 168 3.22 20.86 2.20
N VAL A 169 3.85 22.03 2.24
CA VAL A 169 4.65 22.49 3.39
C VAL A 169 3.78 22.59 4.64
N ALA A 170 2.66 23.32 4.57
CA ALA A 170 1.77 23.53 5.71
C ALA A 170 1.16 22.21 6.20
N THR A 171 0.68 21.36 5.30
CA THR A 171 0.06 20.07 5.68
C THR A 171 1.08 19.13 6.30
N SER A 172 2.28 19.02 5.75
CA SER A 172 3.33 18.16 6.31
C SER A 172 3.73 18.60 7.70
N THR A 173 3.98 19.92 7.87
CA THR A 173 4.44 20.48 9.14
C THR A 173 3.38 20.33 10.24
N THR A 174 2.13 20.70 9.97
CA THR A 174 1.04 20.58 10.94
C THR A 174 0.71 19.12 11.26
N SER A 175 0.70 18.22 10.25
CA SER A 175 0.48 16.80 10.47
C SER A 175 1.61 16.15 11.30
N LEU A 176 2.86 16.57 11.13
CA LEU A 176 3.97 16.09 11.95
C LEU A 176 3.82 16.49 13.41
N ILE A 177 3.53 17.76 13.66
CA ILE A 177 3.32 18.29 15.03
C ILE A 177 2.17 17.53 15.71
N LEU A 178 1.03 17.39 15.03
CA LEU A 178 -0.12 16.66 15.56
C LEU A 178 0.19 15.18 15.78
N CYS A 179 0.89 14.53 14.86
CA CYS A 179 1.33 13.15 14.99
C CYS A 179 2.15 12.97 16.29
N LEU A 180 3.15 13.80 16.53
CA LEU A 180 4.00 13.70 17.72
C LEU A 180 3.22 13.95 19.01
N ILE A 181 2.35 14.96 19.04
CA ILE A 181 1.54 15.30 20.22
C ILE A 181 0.55 14.18 20.53
N ILE A 182 -0.27 13.79 19.54
CA ILE A 182 -1.34 12.79 19.75
C ILE A 182 -0.75 11.43 20.12
N ASN A 183 0.28 10.98 19.39
CA ASN A 183 0.85 9.66 19.64
C ASN A 183 1.57 9.60 21.00
N SER A 184 2.27 10.67 21.43
CA SER A 184 2.91 10.71 22.75
C SER A 184 1.87 10.69 23.88
N GLN A 185 0.80 11.47 23.76
CA GLN A 185 -0.28 11.51 24.77
C GLN A 185 -1.02 10.18 24.86
N MET A 186 -1.35 9.59 23.71
CA MET A 186 -2.08 8.32 23.67
C MET A 186 -1.24 7.15 24.18
N THR A 187 0.05 7.11 23.85
CA THR A 187 0.95 6.10 24.40
C THR A 187 1.04 6.21 25.91
N ARG A 188 1.23 7.41 26.46
CA ARG A 188 1.25 7.63 27.93
C ARG A 188 -0.06 7.19 28.59
N LYS A 189 -1.20 7.47 27.96
CA LYS A 189 -2.52 7.17 28.52
C LYS A 189 -2.86 5.69 28.52
N TYR A 190 -2.54 4.94 27.44
CA TYR A 190 -3.00 3.56 27.24
C TYR A 190 -1.93 2.50 27.47
N VAL A 191 -0.67 2.85 27.33
CA VAL A 191 0.47 1.93 27.50
C VAL A 191 1.22 2.17 28.81
N GLY A 192 1.17 3.41 29.33
CA GLY A 192 1.88 3.81 30.55
C GLY A 192 3.35 4.10 30.30
N HIS A 193 4.08 4.35 31.40
CA HIS A 193 5.54 4.49 31.39
C HIS A 193 6.17 3.10 31.55
N GLU A 194 6.16 2.28 30.51
CA GLU A 194 6.92 1.03 30.51
C GLU A 194 8.39 1.33 30.17
N GLU A 195 9.13 1.70 31.17
CA GLU A 195 10.55 1.42 31.20
C GLU A 195 10.74 0.22 32.12
N ASP A 196 10.86 -0.97 31.56
CA ASP A 196 11.16 -2.24 32.27
C ASP A 196 12.54 -2.21 32.94
N GLY A 197 13.10 -1.04 33.20
CA GLY A 197 14.46 -0.90 33.66
C GLY A 197 15.55 -1.34 32.69
N ARG A 198 15.15 -1.93 31.55
CA ARG A 198 16.07 -2.35 30.49
C ARG A 198 16.61 -1.13 29.73
N LYS A 199 17.93 -1.09 29.55
CA LYS A 199 18.59 -0.04 28.78
C LYS A 199 18.52 -0.32 27.28
N LEU A 200 18.35 0.73 26.47
CA LEU A 200 18.44 0.66 25.02
C LEU A 200 19.78 0.02 24.57
N GLN A 201 19.70 -0.98 23.71
CA GLN A 201 20.87 -1.64 23.12
C GLN A 201 20.84 -1.50 21.59
N MET A 202 21.86 -0.84 21.04
CA MET A 202 21.96 -0.65 19.58
C MET A 202 22.15 -1.99 18.83
N SER A 203 22.73 -3.01 19.47
CA SER A 203 22.81 -4.37 18.94
C SER A 203 21.44 -4.97 18.65
N HIS A 204 20.48 -4.77 19.56
CA HIS A 204 19.09 -5.21 19.40
C HIS A 204 18.39 -4.48 18.24
N VAL A 205 18.65 -3.18 18.07
CA VAL A 205 18.10 -2.40 16.95
C VAL A 205 18.56 -2.97 15.61
N TRP A 206 19.86 -3.28 15.48
CA TRP A 206 20.38 -3.85 14.26
C TRP A 206 19.90 -5.28 14.02
N GLU A 207 19.77 -6.10 15.06
CA GLU A 207 19.19 -7.43 14.98
C GLU A 207 17.74 -7.39 14.51
N LEU A 208 16.92 -6.47 15.06
CA LEU A 208 15.54 -6.22 14.65
C LEU A 208 15.47 -5.86 13.17
N LEU A 209 16.25 -4.89 12.71
CA LEU A 209 16.27 -4.48 11.31
C LEU A 209 16.70 -5.64 10.39
N ARG A 210 17.73 -6.40 10.75
CA ARG A 210 18.17 -7.59 10.00
C ARG A 210 17.05 -8.64 9.90
N THR A 211 16.33 -8.86 10.98
CA THR A 211 15.21 -9.81 11.03
C THR A 211 14.05 -9.35 10.13
N CYS A 212 13.78 -8.04 10.07
CA CYS A 212 12.72 -7.46 9.25
C CYS A 212 13.10 -7.29 7.76
N THR A 213 14.39 -7.37 7.39
CA THR A 213 14.88 -7.13 6.02
C THR A 213 14.15 -7.96 4.95
N PRO A 214 13.93 -9.27 5.09
CA PRO A 214 13.24 -10.06 4.06
C PRO A 214 11.80 -9.57 3.82
N MET A 215 11.10 -9.17 4.89
CA MET A 215 9.74 -8.65 4.81
C MET A 215 9.72 -7.27 4.15
N PHE A 216 10.68 -6.41 4.50
CA PHE A 216 10.87 -5.12 3.83
C PHE A 216 11.07 -5.29 2.33
N ILE A 217 12.03 -6.13 1.90
CA ILE A 217 12.32 -6.34 0.48
C ILE A 217 11.07 -6.87 -0.25
N GLY A 218 10.35 -7.82 0.34
CA GLY A 218 9.13 -8.36 -0.25
C GLY A 218 8.04 -7.30 -0.46
N THR A 219 7.76 -6.47 0.54
CA THR A 219 6.76 -5.39 0.44
C THR A 219 7.20 -4.27 -0.49
N PHE A 220 8.50 -3.93 -0.50
CA PHE A 220 9.07 -2.95 -1.41
C PHE A 220 8.95 -3.39 -2.87
N LEU A 221 9.39 -4.62 -3.20
CA LEU A 221 9.28 -5.17 -4.56
C LEU A 221 7.84 -5.30 -5.02
N SER A 222 6.94 -5.75 -4.14
CA SER A 222 5.51 -5.81 -4.44
C SER A 222 4.96 -4.44 -4.87
N LEU A 223 5.25 -3.39 -4.10
CA LEU A 223 4.77 -2.05 -4.42
C LEU A 223 5.50 -1.42 -5.61
N LEU A 224 6.78 -1.74 -5.80
CA LEU A 224 7.55 -1.31 -6.96
C LEU A 224 6.89 -1.78 -8.26
N LEU A 225 6.46 -3.04 -8.35
CA LEU A 225 5.81 -3.60 -9.53
C LEU A 225 4.57 -2.79 -9.96
N TYR A 226 3.76 -2.32 -9.02
CA TYR A 226 2.61 -1.46 -9.32
C TYR A 226 2.99 -0.06 -9.82
N ASN A 227 4.21 0.41 -9.49
CA ASN A 227 4.67 1.75 -9.83
C ASN A 227 5.63 1.78 -11.04
N ILE A 228 6.17 0.64 -11.49
CA ILE A 228 7.04 0.56 -12.69
C ILE A 228 6.43 1.28 -13.89
N PRO A 229 5.14 1.12 -14.24
CA PRO A 229 4.54 1.83 -15.37
C PRO A 229 4.66 3.35 -15.24
N LYS A 230 4.45 3.91 -14.05
CA LYS A 230 4.57 5.35 -13.78
C LYS A 230 6.00 5.85 -13.97
N TYR A 231 6.98 5.10 -13.46
CA TYR A 231 8.40 5.44 -13.64
C TYR A 231 8.83 5.34 -15.10
N ALA A 232 8.30 4.38 -15.85
CA ALA A 232 8.58 4.25 -17.28
C ALA A 232 7.98 5.40 -18.09
N MET A 233 6.83 5.94 -17.69
CA MET A 233 6.22 7.12 -18.32
C MET A 233 7.00 8.40 -18.01
N ALA A 234 7.63 8.49 -16.83
CA ALA A 234 8.41 9.65 -16.44
C ALA A 234 9.59 9.87 -17.41
N GLY A 235 9.71 11.08 -17.95
CA GLY A 235 10.76 11.44 -18.93
C GLY A 235 10.52 10.96 -20.37
N VAL A 236 9.44 10.20 -20.64
CA VAL A 236 9.02 9.81 -22.00
C VAL A 236 7.75 10.57 -22.40
N MET A 237 6.86 10.82 -21.45
CA MET A 237 5.58 11.48 -21.64
C MET A 237 5.48 12.71 -20.74
N THR A 238 4.56 13.63 -21.06
CA THR A 238 4.27 14.78 -20.18
C THR A 238 3.57 14.34 -18.89
N ASP A 239 3.69 15.13 -17.84
CA ASP A 239 3.13 14.83 -16.52
C ASP A 239 1.60 14.66 -16.55
N GLU A 240 0.92 15.29 -17.49
CA GLU A 240 -0.53 15.16 -17.70
C GLU A 240 -0.96 13.68 -17.90
N TYR A 241 -0.17 12.91 -18.64
CA TYR A 241 -0.42 11.47 -18.85
C TYR A 241 -0.29 10.65 -17.56
N GLN A 242 0.55 11.09 -16.60
CA GLN A 242 0.61 10.50 -15.27
C GLN A 242 -0.74 10.65 -14.52
N THR A 243 -1.40 11.81 -14.68
CA THR A 243 -2.74 12.06 -14.13
C THR A 243 -3.75 11.10 -14.75
N TYR A 244 -3.81 11.04 -16.08
CA TYR A 244 -4.75 10.18 -16.79
C TYR A 244 -4.56 8.72 -16.40
N TYR A 245 -3.34 8.21 -16.41
CA TYR A 245 -3.03 6.86 -15.98
C TYR A 245 -3.48 6.61 -14.54
N SER A 246 -3.22 7.54 -13.62
CA SER A 246 -3.57 7.38 -12.21
C SER A 246 -5.07 7.35 -11.97
N ILE A 247 -5.84 8.19 -12.67
CA ILE A 247 -7.31 8.19 -12.61
C ILE A 247 -7.87 6.89 -13.20
N LEU A 248 -7.33 6.42 -14.31
CA LEU A 248 -7.74 5.17 -14.95
C LEU A 248 -7.40 3.94 -14.09
N PHE A 249 -6.30 4.00 -13.34
CA PHE A 249 -5.82 2.90 -12.49
C PHE A 249 -6.62 2.77 -11.18
N MET A 250 -7.23 3.84 -10.67
CA MET A 250 -7.92 3.82 -9.37
C MET A 250 -8.96 2.71 -9.18
N PRO A 251 -9.84 2.41 -10.15
CA PRO A 251 -10.81 1.33 -9.98
C PRO A 251 -10.17 -0.06 -9.87
N SER A 252 -8.98 -0.27 -10.46
CA SER A 252 -8.22 -1.51 -10.28
C SER A 252 -7.81 -1.73 -8.83
N PHE A 253 -7.48 -0.64 -8.12
CA PHE A 253 -7.21 -0.70 -6.68
C PHE A 253 -8.45 -1.04 -5.86
N VAL A 254 -9.63 -0.54 -6.25
CA VAL A 254 -10.90 -0.86 -5.58
C VAL A 254 -11.22 -2.35 -5.71
N ILE A 255 -10.94 -2.98 -6.86
CA ILE A 255 -11.07 -4.43 -7.05
C ILE A 255 -10.25 -5.18 -6.01
N SER A 256 -8.97 -4.83 -5.88
CA SER A 256 -8.08 -5.47 -4.90
C SER A 256 -8.57 -5.32 -3.46
N LEU A 257 -9.11 -4.16 -3.10
CA LEU A 257 -9.68 -3.89 -1.79
C LEU A 257 -10.94 -4.74 -1.52
N MET A 258 -11.84 -4.87 -2.49
CA MET A 258 -13.03 -5.72 -2.38
C MET A 258 -12.65 -7.19 -2.19
N CYS A 259 -11.64 -7.67 -2.95
CA CYS A 259 -11.15 -9.03 -2.80
C CYS A 259 -10.50 -9.27 -1.42
N GLU A 260 -9.86 -8.29 -0.85
CA GLU A 260 -9.34 -8.36 0.52
C GLU A 260 -10.45 -8.61 1.55
N PHE A 261 -11.60 -7.95 1.42
CA PHE A 261 -12.76 -8.18 2.29
C PHE A 261 -13.35 -9.59 2.14
N VAL A 262 -13.39 -10.12 0.93
CA VAL A 262 -13.87 -11.49 0.67
C VAL A 262 -12.88 -12.52 1.22
N PHE A 263 -11.58 -12.26 1.05
CA PHE A 263 -10.55 -13.24 1.36
C PHE A 263 -10.16 -13.29 2.85
N LYS A 264 -10.09 -12.16 3.55
CA LYS A 264 -9.66 -12.12 4.96
C LYS A 264 -10.39 -13.09 5.88
N PRO A 265 -11.73 -13.25 5.82
CA PRO A 265 -12.45 -14.22 6.66
C PRO A 265 -12.13 -15.68 6.32
N THR A 266 -11.63 -15.97 5.12
CA THR A 266 -11.41 -17.34 4.65
C THR A 266 -10.01 -17.89 4.94
N ILE A 267 -9.07 -17.04 5.36
CA ILE A 267 -7.66 -17.42 5.61
C ILE A 267 -7.56 -18.52 6.67
N THR A 268 -8.32 -18.41 7.76
CA THR A 268 -8.32 -19.41 8.85
C THR A 268 -8.78 -20.77 8.37
N THR A 269 -9.90 -20.81 7.64
CA THR A 269 -10.44 -22.05 7.08
C THR A 269 -9.47 -22.70 6.07
N ILE A 270 -8.79 -21.88 5.26
CA ILE A 270 -7.76 -22.38 4.32
C ILE A 270 -6.61 -23.02 5.10
N ALA A 271 -6.14 -22.37 6.17
CA ALA A 271 -5.08 -22.90 7.01
C ALA A 271 -5.51 -24.20 7.71
N GLU A 272 -6.70 -24.24 8.30
CA GLU A 272 -7.27 -25.44 8.94
C GLU A 272 -7.32 -26.63 7.97
N LEU A 273 -7.94 -26.47 6.80
CA LEU A 273 -8.05 -27.53 5.79
C LEU A 273 -6.68 -28.04 5.31
N TRP A 274 -5.68 -27.17 5.27
CA TRP A 274 -4.32 -27.54 4.93
C TRP A 274 -3.68 -28.39 6.02
N TRP A 275 -3.82 -28.01 7.28
CA TRP A 275 -3.22 -28.71 8.42
C TRP A 275 -3.96 -30.00 8.77
N GLU A 276 -5.26 -30.11 8.48
CA GLU A 276 -6.05 -31.34 8.58
C GLU A 276 -5.69 -32.39 7.51
N ASN A 277 -4.75 -32.11 6.62
CA ASN A 277 -4.36 -32.99 5.50
C ASN A 277 -5.48 -33.29 4.50
N ASN A 278 -6.54 -32.50 4.48
CA ASN A 278 -7.66 -32.70 3.55
C ASN A 278 -7.45 -31.96 2.22
N VAL A 279 -6.48 -32.45 1.43
CA VAL A 279 -6.07 -31.82 0.17
C VAL A 279 -7.24 -31.63 -0.81
N LYS A 280 -8.19 -32.57 -0.84
CA LYS A 280 -9.37 -32.48 -1.75
C LYS A 280 -10.29 -31.32 -1.35
N LYS A 281 -10.66 -31.22 -0.08
CA LYS A 281 -11.49 -30.10 0.41
C LYS A 281 -10.75 -28.76 0.30
N PHE A 282 -9.45 -28.71 0.61
CA PHE A 282 -8.61 -27.54 0.45
C PHE A 282 -8.63 -27.02 -1.00
N THR A 283 -8.38 -27.89 -1.98
CA THR A 283 -8.37 -27.50 -3.39
C THR A 283 -9.76 -27.03 -3.86
N LEU A 284 -10.84 -27.74 -3.48
CA LEU A 284 -12.19 -27.34 -3.84
C LEU A 284 -12.58 -25.98 -3.24
N TYR A 285 -12.17 -25.73 -2.00
CA TYR A 285 -12.42 -24.47 -1.31
C TYR A 285 -11.71 -23.29 -1.98
N ILE A 286 -10.43 -23.47 -2.38
CA ILE A 286 -9.67 -22.48 -3.14
C ILE A 286 -10.34 -22.18 -4.48
N LEU A 287 -10.71 -23.21 -5.24
CA LEU A 287 -11.38 -23.04 -6.53
C LEU A 287 -12.72 -22.28 -6.40
N ARG A 288 -13.45 -22.51 -5.31
CA ARG A 288 -14.68 -21.76 -5.03
C ARG A 288 -14.39 -20.28 -4.76
N ILE A 289 -13.34 -19.95 -4.01
CA ILE A 289 -12.96 -18.55 -3.74
C ILE A 289 -12.50 -17.86 -5.05
N ILE A 290 -11.67 -18.53 -5.86
CA ILE A 290 -11.25 -18.04 -7.18
C ILE A 290 -12.49 -17.69 -8.01
N GLY A 291 -13.47 -18.59 -8.07
CA GLY A 291 -14.71 -18.36 -8.81
C GLY A 291 -15.50 -17.13 -8.31
N ILE A 292 -15.58 -16.93 -6.99
CA ILE A 292 -16.25 -15.76 -6.39
C ILE A 292 -15.50 -14.46 -6.77
N ILE A 293 -14.17 -14.44 -6.66
CA ILE A 293 -13.34 -13.28 -7.01
C ILE A 293 -13.51 -12.97 -8.51
N LEU A 294 -13.48 -13.98 -9.37
CA LEU A 294 -13.64 -13.80 -10.81
C LEU A 294 -15.01 -13.19 -11.17
N VAL A 295 -16.10 -13.65 -10.53
CA VAL A 295 -17.43 -13.07 -10.71
C VAL A 295 -17.46 -11.61 -10.25
N CYS A 296 -16.86 -11.29 -9.10
CA CYS A 296 -16.74 -9.92 -8.61
C CYS A 296 -15.94 -9.06 -9.59
N CYS A 297 -14.82 -9.56 -10.14
CA CYS A 297 -14.02 -8.85 -11.14
C CYS A 297 -14.81 -8.55 -12.39
N VAL A 298 -15.53 -9.54 -12.94
CA VAL A 298 -16.39 -9.35 -14.13
C VAL A 298 -17.46 -8.31 -13.85
N ALA A 299 -18.12 -8.34 -12.69
CA ALA A 299 -19.12 -7.36 -12.31
C ALA A 299 -18.55 -5.93 -12.22
N VAL A 300 -17.34 -5.76 -11.66
CA VAL A 300 -16.67 -4.45 -11.60
C VAL A 300 -16.24 -3.97 -12.97
N VAL A 301 -15.72 -4.85 -13.84
CA VAL A 301 -15.36 -4.51 -15.23
C VAL A 301 -16.60 -4.07 -16.01
N ALA A 302 -17.69 -4.80 -15.91
CA ALA A 302 -18.95 -4.46 -16.57
C ALA A 302 -19.53 -3.14 -16.04
N GLY A 303 -19.62 -2.97 -14.73
CA GLY A 303 -20.07 -1.72 -14.09
C GLY A 303 -19.17 -0.53 -14.42
N GLY A 304 -17.87 -0.73 -14.41
CA GLY A 304 -16.88 0.28 -14.79
C GLY A 304 -16.98 0.71 -16.26
N HIS A 305 -17.31 -0.22 -17.14
CA HIS A 305 -17.53 0.10 -18.56
C HIS A 305 -18.81 0.95 -18.77
N LEU A 306 -19.89 0.62 -18.06
CA LEU A 306 -21.18 1.29 -18.23
C LEU A 306 -21.23 2.69 -17.58
N ILE A 307 -20.75 2.84 -16.35
CA ILE A 307 -20.96 4.06 -15.54
C ILE A 307 -19.63 4.81 -15.32
N GLY A 308 -18.52 4.10 -15.38
CA GLY A 308 -17.23 4.59 -14.88
C GLY A 308 -16.65 5.77 -15.67
N ARG A 309 -16.97 5.94 -16.96
CA ARG A 309 -16.49 7.07 -17.77
C ARG A 309 -17.10 8.37 -17.28
N THR A 310 -18.42 8.49 -17.34
CA THR A 310 -19.15 9.70 -16.97
C THR A 310 -18.84 10.14 -15.54
N LEU A 311 -18.76 9.17 -14.62
CA LEU A 311 -18.44 9.47 -13.23
C LEU A 311 -17.03 10.05 -13.06
N ARG A 312 -16.01 9.50 -13.76
CA ARG A 312 -14.64 10.02 -13.67
C ARG A 312 -14.48 11.39 -14.31
N GLU A 313 -15.08 11.61 -15.49
CA GLU A 313 -15.05 12.91 -16.18
C GLU A 313 -15.72 13.99 -15.32
N ILE A 314 -16.87 13.69 -14.73
CA ILE A 314 -17.56 14.63 -13.81
C ILE A 314 -16.71 14.88 -12.55
N ILE A 315 -16.14 13.84 -11.94
CA ILE A 315 -15.40 13.96 -10.69
C ILE A 315 -14.09 14.72 -10.90
N TYR A 316 -13.28 14.32 -11.88
CA TYR A 316 -11.92 14.87 -12.08
C TYR A 316 -11.88 16.07 -13.04
N GLY A 317 -12.91 16.27 -13.88
CA GLY A 317 -12.97 17.37 -14.83
C GLY A 317 -11.97 17.29 -15.99
N VAL A 318 -11.56 16.05 -16.35
CA VAL A 318 -10.64 15.78 -17.47
C VAL A 318 -11.33 14.88 -18.48
N ASP A 319 -11.07 15.11 -19.78
CA ASP A 319 -11.60 14.25 -20.84
C ASP A 319 -10.81 12.94 -20.92
N LEU A 320 -11.47 11.85 -20.59
CA LEU A 320 -10.94 10.49 -20.64
C LEU A 320 -11.55 9.66 -21.79
N SER A 321 -12.27 10.29 -22.70
CA SER A 321 -12.91 9.63 -23.84
C SER A 321 -11.96 8.81 -24.70
N PRO A 322 -10.72 9.26 -25.01
CA PRO A 322 -9.77 8.50 -25.82
C PRO A 322 -9.26 7.23 -25.13
N TYR A 323 -9.41 7.12 -23.80
CA TYR A 323 -8.73 6.10 -23.00
C TYR A 323 -9.62 4.95 -22.55
N LYS A 324 -10.76 4.69 -23.24
CA LYS A 324 -11.71 3.62 -22.89
C LYS A 324 -11.04 2.23 -22.86
N LEU A 325 -10.27 1.89 -23.90
CA LEU A 325 -9.58 0.60 -23.98
C LEU A 325 -8.51 0.46 -22.89
N HIS A 326 -7.76 1.52 -22.62
CA HIS A 326 -6.75 1.56 -21.55
C HIS A 326 -7.37 1.26 -20.18
N PHE A 327 -8.55 1.80 -19.93
CA PHE A 327 -9.31 1.54 -18.73
C PHE A 327 -9.69 0.08 -18.56
N VAL A 328 -10.22 -0.56 -19.64
CA VAL A 328 -10.57 -1.98 -19.63
C VAL A 328 -9.33 -2.85 -19.36
N VAL A 329 -8.20 -2.54 -20.00
CA VAL A 329 -6.93 -3.26 -19.80
C VAL A 329 -6.47 -3.15 -18.34
N LEU A 330 -6.54 -1.96 -17.74
CA LEU A 330 -6.20 -1.75 -16.33
C LEU A 330 -7.14 -2.49 -15.38
N LEU A 331 -8.43 -2.56 -15.69
CA LEU A 331 -9.39 -3.34 -14.89
C LEU A 331 -9.10 -4.84 -14.95
N ILE A 332 -8.75 -5.36 -16.13
CA ILE A 332 -8.30 -6.76 -16.26
C ILE A 332 -7.08 -7.02 -15.42
N GLY A 333 -6.08 -6.13 -15.49
CA GLY A 333 -4.90 -6.19 -14.62
C GLY A 333 -5.26 -6.16 -13.12
N GLY A 334 -6.23 -5.33 -12.73
CA GLY A 334 -6.77 -5.30 -11.38
C GLY A 334 -7.39 -6.62 -10.93
N GLY A 335 -8.14 -7.28 -11.83
CA GLY A 335 -8.69 -8.63 -11.58
C GLY A 335 -7.60 -9.67 -11.36
N ILE A 336 -6.59 -9.72 -12.24
CA ILE A 336 -5.44 -10.62 -12.09
C ILE A 336 -4.68 -10.32 -10.79
N SER A 337 -4.50 -9.04 -10.46
CA SER A 337 -3.86 -8.61 -9.21
C SER A 337 -4.60 -9.10 -7.96
N ALA A 338 -5.92 -9.16 -8.01
CA ALA A 338 -6.74 -9.68 -6.90
C ALA A 338 -6.51 -11.18 -6.69
N GLU A 339 -6.41 -11.97 -7.77
CA GLU A 339 -6.06 -13.39 -7.70
C GLU A 339 -4.63 -13.60 -7.19
N VAL A 340 -3.68 -12.76 -7.64
CA VAL A 340 -2.30 -12.76 -7.12
C VAL A 340 -2.29 -12.53 -5.61
N TYR A 341 -3.05 -11.54 -5.12
CA TYR A 341 -3.17 -11.25 -3.68
C TYR A 341 -3.70 -12.47 -2.90
N MET A 342 -4.70 -13.16 -3.43
CA MET A 342 -5.25 -14.36 -2.81
C MET A 342 -4.21 -15.47 -2.73
N ILE A 343 -3.54 -15.83 -3.86
CA ILE A 343 -2.55 -16.92 -3.88
C ILE A 343 -1.36 -16.59 -2.98
N TYR A 344 -0.91 -15.32 -2.98
CA TYR A 344 0.11 -14.82 -2.07
C TYR A 344 -0.22 -15.12 -0.60
N ASN A 345 -1.45 -14.80 -0.16
CA ASN A 345 -1.87 -15.04 1.22
C ASN A 345 -2.05 -16.52 1.53
N ILE A 346 -2.49 -17.34 0.56
CA ILE A 346 -2.53 -18.81 0.70
C ILE A 346 -1.13 -19.36 0.95
N LEU A 347 -0.14 -18.96 0.14
CA LEU A 347 1.25 -19.40 0.29
C LEU A 347 1.83 -19.01 1.66
N ILE A 348 1.47 -17.84 2.20
CA ILE A 348 1.84 -17.45 3.55
C ILE A 348 1.17 -18.35 4.60
N ALA A 349 -0.15 -18.58 4.48
CA ALA A 349 -0.93 -19.38 5.43
C ALA A 349 -0.42 -20.83 5.53
N ILE A 350 0.04 -21.40 4.43
CA ILE A 350 0.64 -22.74 4.38
C ILE A 350 2.15 -22.76 4.64
N ARG A 351 2.73 -21.64 5.08
CA ARG A 351 4.15 -21.44 5.43
C ARG A 351 5.16 -21.60 4.28
N TRP A 352 4.74 -21.32 3.06
CA TRP A 352 5.59 -21.30 1.86
C TRP A 352 6.07 -19.89 1.46
N GLY A 353 6.07 -18.93 2.39
CA GLY A 353 6.45 -17.54 2.14
C GLY A 353 7.89 -17.32 1.61
N LYS A 354 8.79 -18.29 1.76
CA LYS A 354 10.18 -18.19 1.26
C LYS A 354 10.27 -18.04 -0.27
N CYS A 355 9.27 -18.52 -1.02
CA CYS A 355 9.24 -18.44 -2.48
C CYS A 355 8.84 -17.04 -3.00
N LEU A 356 8.28 -16.17 -2.15
CA LEU A 356 7.73 -14.88 -2.57
C LEU A 356 8.82 -13.94 -3.08
N LEU A 357 9.93 -13.85 -2.36
CA LEU A 357 11.03 -12.95 -2.71
C LEU A 357 11.65 -13.25 -4.09
N PRO A 358 12.04 -14.50 -4.44
CA PRO A 358 12.51 -14.83 -5.78
C PRO A 358 11.50 -14.48 -6.87
N VAL A 359 10.21 -14.78 -6.66
CA VAL A 359 9.14 -14.50 -7.65
C VAL A 359 9.01 -13.00 -7.89
N TYR A 360 8.95 -12.19 -6.84
CA TYR A 360 8.90 -10.73 -6.99
C TYR A 360 10.15 -10.17 -7.69
N SER A 361 11.34 -10.70 -7.36
CA SER A 361 12.60 -10.26 -7.98
C SER A 361 12.65 -10.56 -9.48
N ILE A 362 12.30 -11.79 -9.88
CA ILE A 362 12.26 -12.19 -11.30
C ILE A 362 11.25 -11.32 -12.05
N THR A 363 10.05 -11.15 -11.49
CA THR A 363 9.01 -10.32 -12.11
C THR A 363 9.47 -8.88 -12.27
N ALA A 364 10.13 -8.31 -11.24
CA ALA A 364 10.63 -6.94 -11.30
C ALA A 364 11.66 -6.75 -12.42
N VAL A 365 12.62 -7.66 -12.56
CA VAL A 365 13.62 -7.60 -13.64
C VAL A 365 12.97 -7.61 -15.02
N ILE A 366 12.04 -8.56 -15.27
CA ILE A 366 11.37 -8.69 -16.57
C ILE A 366 10.53 -7.44 -16.87
N THR A 367 9.75 -6.97 -15.90
CA THR A 367 8.83 -5.85 -16.10
C THR A 367 9.54 -4.51 -16.22
N ILE A 368 10.65 -4.29 -15.49
CA ILE A 368 11.51 -3.09 -15.67
C ILE A 368 12.12 -3.07 -17.07
N ALA A 369 12.65 -4.21 -17.54
CA ALA A 369 13.23 -4.30 -18.89
C ALA A 369 12.19 -4.02 -19.99
N ALA A 370 10.97 -4.52 -19.85
CA ALA A 370 9.89 -4.31 -20.82
C ALA A 370 9.25 -2.91 -20.73
N ALA A 371 9.24 -2.27 -19.56
CA ALA A 371 8.45 -1.09 -19.27
C ALA A 371 8.76 0.09 -20.21
N ARG A 372 10.06 0.41 -20.36
CA ARG A 372 10.47 1.54 -21.19
C ARG A 372 10.14 1.33 -22.67
N ILE A 373 10.35 0.13 -23.17
CA ILE A 373 10.05 -0.25 -24.57
C ILE A 373 8.56 -0.12 -24.82
N LEU A 374 7.73 -0.71 -23.96
CA LEU A 374 6.26 -0.67 -24.10
C LEU A 374 5.73 0.77 -24.05
N VAL A 375 6.23 1.60 -23.11
CA VAL A 375 5.77 2.99 -22.99
C VAL A 375 6.23 3.83 -24.18
N GLN A 376 7.46 3.67 -24.68
CA GLN A 376 7.94 4.40 -25.86
C GLN A 376 7.13 4.07 -27.12
N GLN A 377 6.71 2.83 -27.29
CA GLN A 377 5.96 2.39 -28.49
C GLN A 377 4.46 2.67 -28.38
N LEU A 378 3.86 2.51 -27.22
CA LEU A 378 2.41 2.47 -27.04
C LEU A 378 1.88 3.54 -26.04
N GLY A 379 2.73 4.40 -25.49
CA GLY A 379 2.32 5.45 -24.55
C GLY A 379 1.63 4.90 -23.30
N ILE A 380 0.48 5.47 -22.94
CA ILE A 380 -0.32 5.02 -21.77
C ILE A 380 -0.75 3.55 -21.92
N MET A 381 -1.04 3.07 -23.14
CA MET A 381 -1.39 1.67 -23.37
C MET A 381 -0.21 0.76 -23.01
N GLY A 382 1.02 1.17 -23.35
CA GLY A 382 2.23 0.45 -22.97
C GLY A 382 2.39 0.37 -21.45
N ALA A 383 2.08 1.45 -20.73
CA ALA A 383 2.06 1.45 -19.26
C ALA A 383 0.99 0.49 -18.69
N ALA A 384 -0.22 0.48 -19.27
CA ALA A 384 -1.29 -0.43 -18.87
C ALA A 384 -0.93 -1.90 -19.15
N LEU A 385 -0.35 -2.20 -20.32
CA LEU A 385 0.12 -3.54 -20.66
C LEU A 385 1.28 -4.01 -19.78
N ASN A 386 2.19 -3.12 -19.41
CA ASN A 386 3.26 -3.44 -18.46
C ASN A 386 2.71 -3.83 -17.08
N TYR A 387 1.68 -3.13 -16.60
CA TYR A 387 0.97 -3.51 -15.37
C TYR A 387 0.34 -4.90 -15.48
N VAL A 388 -0.40 -5.19 -16.57
CA VAL A 388 -0.99 -6.50 -16.83
C VAL A 388 0.08 -7.59 -16.92
N LEU A 389 1.20 -7.31 -17.59
CA LEU A 389 2.35 -8.21 -17.68
C LEU A 389 2.90 -8.57 -16.30
N SER A 390 3.11 -7.57 -15.44
CA SER A 390 3.56 -7.77 -14.05
C SER A 390 2.62 -8.69 -13.28
N CYS A 391 1.33 -8.40 -13.32
CA CYS A 391 0.31 -9.20 -12.64
C CYS A 391 0.22 -10.63 -13.22
N SER A 392 0.32 -10.79 -14.53
CA SER A 392 0.26 -12.09 -15.21
C SER A 392 1.45 -12.98 -14.86
N ILE A 393 2.66 -12.43 -14.84
CA ILE A 393 3.87 -13.17 -14.42
C ILE A 393 3.73 -13.64 -12.97
N LEU A 394 3.33 -12.74 -12.06
CA LEU A 394 3.10 -13.10 -10.66
C LEU A 394 2.03 -14.20 -10.52
N PHE A 395 0.92 -14.06 -11.24
CA PHE A 395 -0.18 -15.03 -11.22
C PHE A 395 0.29 -16.42 -11.66
N VAL A 396 1.01 -16.49 -12.79
CA VAL A 396 1.52 -17.76 -13.32
C VAL A 396 2.51 -18.39 -12.34
N LEU A 397 3.51 -17.63 -11.88
CA LEU A 397 4.55 -18.17 -11.00
C LEU A 397 3.97 -18.62 -9.64
N PHE A 398 3.11 -17.82 -9.00
CA PHE A 398 2.50 -18.20 -7.74
C PHE A 398 1.54 -19.40 -7.89
N THR A 399 0.79 -19.47 -9.01
CA THR A 399 -0.09 -20.61 -9.30
C THR A 399 0.74 -21.89 -9.50
N LEU A 400 1.83 -21.84 -10.24
CA LEU A 400 2.71 -23.00 -10.44
C LEU A 400 3.30 -23.51 -9.10
N ILE A 401 3.72 -22.57 -8.24
CA ILE A 401 4.20 -22.92 -6.89
C ILE A 401 3.08 -23.55 -6.06
N LEU A 402 1.89 -22.98 -6.08
CA LEU A 402 0.75 -23.52 -5.33
C LEU A 402 0.39 -24.93 -5.80
N ILE A 403 0.34 -25.15 -7.11
CA ILE A 403 0.09 -26.48 -7.71
C ILE A 403 1.19 -27.47 -7.28
N TYR A 404 2.45 -27.09 -7.38
CA TYR A 404 3.57 -27.93 -6.94
C TYR A 404 3.43 -28.34 -5.46
N VAL A 405 3.09 -27.40 -4.59
CA VAL A 405 2.92 -27.64 -3.15
C VAL A 405 1.75 -28.59 -2.87
N ILE A 406 0.64 -28.43 -3.57
CA ILE A 406 -0.55 -29.30 -3.47
C ILE A 406 -0.22 -30.72 -3.94
N LEU A 407 0.45 -30.88 -5.08
CA LEU A 407 0.85 -32.19 -5.63
C LEU A 407 1.83 -32.90 -4.70
N ARG A 408 2.84 -32.19 -4.21
CA ARG A 408 3.81 -32.73 -3.24
C ARG A 408 3.12 -33.27 -1.98
N LYS A 409 2.16 -32.50 -1.43
CA LYS A 409 1.42 -32.95 -0.25
C LYS A 409 0.52 -34.14 -0.53
N LYS A 410 -0.07 -34.23 -1.73
CA LYS A 410 -0.88 -35.38 -2.15
C LYS A 410 -0.07 -36.67 -2.28
N HIS A 411 1.22 -36.59 -2.62
CA HIS A 411 2.12 -37.75 -2.67
C HIS A 411 2.68 -38.17 -1.32
N GLN A 412 2.57 -37.34 -0.29
CA GLN A 412 3.00 -37.62 1.08
C GLN A 412 1.91 -38.25 1.93
N ASN A 413 0.64 -38.18 1.50
CA ASN A 413 -0.52 -38.81 2.09
C ASN A 413 -0.94 -40.03 1.27
#